data_38b6d7e383aaf51b833263af5b7da450
#
_entry.id   38b6d7e383aaf51b833263af5b7da450
#
_cell.length_a   1.000
_cell.length_b   1.000
_cell.length_c   1.000
_cell.angle_alpha   90.00
_cell.angle_beta   90.00
_cell.angle_gamma   90.00
#
_symmetry.space_group_name_H-M   'P 1'
#
loop_
_entity.id
_entity.type
_entity.pdbx_description
1 polymer ?
#
loop_
_entity_poly.entity_id
_entity_poly.type
_entity_poly.pdbx_seq_one_letter_code
_entity_poly.pdbx_strand_id
1 'polypeptide(L)'
;EEAEPGKFEAWLDKVFGEKLESALMTVVMIFSFVMAIGIFMVLPLFIANICRGFIHSDTVMAILEGVIRIVIFIAYIKLVSRMEDIKRTFMYHGSEHKCINCIEHGLELTVDNVRGSSKEHKRCGTSFIMIVMVISILFFMVIRVDTVWLRVVSRIVLIPVIAGVSYEFLRFAGRHDSRLVNVLSRPGMWMQGLTTTEPDDSMIEVAIAAVETVFDWRTYLDENFPGWQEGRHHDGGSGSDEGSGNGNDSEGAVKHDHAAAVVA
;
A
#
# COMPACT_ATOMS: atom_id res chain seq x y z
N GLU A 1 13.62 24.63 13.55
CA GLU A 1 15.00 25.14 13.72
C GLU A 1 15.86 24.39 12.72
N GLU A 2 16.24 25.07 11.63
CA GLU A 2 17.24 24.53 10.70
C GLU A 2 18.57 24.55 11.45
N ALA A 3 19.16 23.36 11.62
CA ALA A 3 20.48 23.25 12.23
C ALA A 3 21.50 24.00 11.36
N GLU A 4 22.31 24.88 11.95
CA GLU A 4 23.37 25.59 11.22
C GLU A 4 24.28 24.58 10.52
N PRO A 5 24.59 24.75 9.23
CA PRO A 5 25.42 23.81 8.49
C PRO A 5 26.79 23.67 9.14
N GLY A 6 27.22 22.44 9.32
CA GLY A 6 28.53 22.15 9.91
C GLY A 6 29.66 22.79 9.11
N LYS A 7 30.79 23.13 9.76
CA LYS A 7 31.93 23.76 9.10
C LYS A 7 32.44 23.00 7.86
N PHE A 8 32.22 21.70 7.81
CA PHE A 8 32.57 20.84 6.68
C PHE A 8 31.56 21.01 5.54
N GLU A 9 30.27 21.12 5.83
CA GLU A 9 29.22 21.40 4.84
C GLU A 9 29.38 22.79 4.23
N ALA A 10 29.62 23.80 5.06
CA ALA A 10 29.90 25.17 4.58
C ALA A 10 31.18 25.27 3.74
N TRP A 11 32.20 24.45 4.01
CA TRP A 11 33.40 24.35 3.17
C TRP A 11 33.12 23.66 1.86
N LEU A 12 32.36 22.55 1.86
CA LEU A 12 31.93 21.82 0.67
C LEU A 12 31.09 22.72 -0.26
N ASP A 13 30.12 23.44 0.31
CA ASP A 13 29.25 24.36 -0.43
C ASP A 13 30.07 25.49 -1.08
N LYS A 14 31.07 26.03 -0.39
CA LYS A 14 31.97 27.07 -0.88
C LYS A 14 32.92 26.60 -1.99
N VAL A 15 33.31 25.33 -2.00
CA VAL A 15 34.29 24.77 -2.97
C VAL A 15 33.60 24.19 -4.22
N PHE A 16 32.44 23.62 -4.08
CA PHE A 16 31.78 22.84 -5.14
C PHE A 16 30.42 23.35 -5.58
N GLY A 17 29.74 24.21 -4.79
CA GLY A 17 28.46 24.82 -5.14
C GLY A 17 27.36 23.83 -5.52
N GLU A 18 26.29 24.31 -6.18
CA GLU A 18 25.11 23.54 -6.61
C GLU A 18 25.40 22.25 -7.41
N LYS A 19 26.56 22.20 -8.10
CA LYS A 19 26.96 21.02 -8.90
C LYS A 19 27.35 19.83 -8.02
N LEU A 20 27.92 20.05 -6.85
CA LEU A 20 28.28 18.97 -5.95
C LEU A 20 27.03 18.39 -5.28
N GLU A 21 26.10 19.23 -4.86
CA GLU A 21 24.84 18.80 -4.25
C GLU A 21 24.07 17.89 -5.23
N SER A 22 23.92 18.32 -6.49
CA SER A 22 23.30 17.52 -7.53
C SER A 22 24.04 16.19 -7.80
N ALA A 23 25.39 16.23 -7.84
CA ALA A 23 26.19 15.04 -8.01
C ALA A 23 26.08 14.08 -6.82
N LEU A 24 26.10 14.60 -5.59
CA LEU A 24 25.95 13.83 -4.37
C LEU A 24 24.57 13.16 -4.31
N MET A 25 23.50 13.90 -4.60
CA MET A 25 22.14 13.35 -4.71
C MET A 25 22.05 12.23 -5.74
N THR A 26 22.67 12.41 -6.90
CA THR A 26 22.72 11.38 -7.94
C THR A 26 23.48 10.13 -7.47
N VAL A 27 24.61 10.28 -6.81
CA VAL A 27 25.39 9.16 -6.25
C VAL A 27 24.59 8.42 -5.17
N VAL A 28 23.97 9.15 -4.24
CA VAL A 28 23.11 8.55 -3.19
C VAL A 28 21.94 7.79 -3.80
N MET A 29 21.30 8.36 -4.83
CA MET A 29 20.17 7.70 -5.52
C MET A 29 20.63 6.39 -6.20
N ILE A 30 21.74 6.42 -6.95
CA ILE A 30 22.29 5.22 -7.59
C ILE A 30 22.70 4.19 -6.55
N PHE A 31 23.39 4.59 -5.48
CA PHE A 31 23.79 3.71 -4.39
C PHE A 31 22.57 3.05 -3.72
N SER A 32 21.54 3.82 -3.41
CA SER A 32 20.29 3.32 -2.81
C SER A 32 19.59 2.31 -3.72
N PHE A 33 19.58 2.59 -5.03
CA PHE A 33 18.99 1.67 -6.01
C PHE A 33 19.77 0.34 -6.12
N VAL A 34 21.11 0.41 -6.16
CA VAL A 34 21.98 -0.78 -6.15
C VAL A 34 21.80 -1.58 -4.87
N MET A 35 21.73 -0.91 -3.71
CA MET A 35 21.47 -1.55 -2.42
C MET A 35 20.09 -2.24 -2.39
N ALA A 36 19.06 -1.60 -2.92
CA ALA A 36 17.72 -2.19 -2.99
C ALA A 36 17.71 -3.47 -3.85
N ILE A 37 18.35 -3.44 -5.04
CA ILE A 37 18.53 -4.63 -5.88
C ILE A 37 19.31 -5.72 -5.11
N GLY A 38 20.38 -5.34 -4.44
CA GLY A 38 21.19 -6.27 -3.63
C GLY A 38 20.37 -6.98 -2.56
N ILE A 39 19.62 -6.22 -1.76
CA ILE A 39 18.86 -6.75 -0.62
C ILE A 39 17.62 -7.55 -1.09
N PHE A 40 16.85 -7.02 -2.04
CA PHE A 40 15.55 -7.63 -2.39
C PHE A 40 15.61 -8.60 -3.57
N MET A 41 16.69 -8.63 -4.33
CA MET A 41 16.81 -9.48 -5.50
C MET A 41 17.99 -10.46 -5.40
N VAL A 42 19.19 -9.98 -5.06
CA VAL A 42 20.40 -10.82 -5.02
C VAL A 42 20.49 -11.63 -3.72
N LEU A 43 20.21 -11.01 -2.57
CA LEU A 43 20.32 -11.69 -1.26
C LEU A 43 19.38 -12.90 -1.13
N PRO A 44 18.07 -12.85 -1.49
CA PRO A 44 17.20 -14.02 -1.48
C PRO A 44 17.74 -15.17 -2.38
N LEU A 45 18.22 -14.80 -3.57
CA LEU A 45 18.82 -15.75 -4.50
C LEU A 45 20.06 -16.44 -3.89
N PHE A 46 20.92 -15.65 -3.25
CA PHE A 46 22.14 -16.15 -2.62
C PHE A 46 21.82 -17.11 -1.46
N ILE A 47 20.91 -16.71 -0.57
CA ILE A 47 20.48 -17.54 0.58
C ILE A 47 19.84 -18.85 0.07
N ALA A 48 18.94 -18.76 -0.89
CA ALA A 48 18.32 -19.96 -1.47
C ALA A 48 19.37 -20.89 -2.12
N ASN A 49 20.37 -20.32 -2.80
CA ASN A 49 21.41 -21.12 -3.44
C ASN A 49 22.28 -21.92 -2.46
N ILE A 50 22.43 -21.46 -1.20
CA ILE A 50 23.09 -22.25 -0.15
C ILE A 50 22.34 -23.57 0.11
N CYS A 51 21.01 -23.53 0.01
CA CYS A 51 20.17 -24.71 0.21
C CYS A 51 20.16 -25.68 -0.99
N ARG A 52 20.81 -25.32 -2.11
CA ARG A 52 20.79 -26.10 -3.35
C ARG A 52 21.44 -27.48 -3.20
N GLY A 53 22.33 -27.66 -2.22
CA GLY A 53 22.93 -28.94 -1.89
C GLY A 53 21.94 -29.98 -1.32
N PHE A 54 20.84 -29.49 -0.74
CA PHE A 54 19.80 -30.31 -0.10
C PHE A 54 18.51 -30.41 -0.93
N ILE A 55 18.25 -29.41 -1.78
CA ILE A 55 17.00 -29.29 -2.55
C ILE A 55 17.33 -29.43 -4.03
N HIS A 56 16.90 -30.52 -4.64
CA HIS A 56 17.16 -30.85 -6.05
C HIS A 56 16.04 -30.38 -6.99
N SER A 57 14.89 -30.01 -6.45
CA SER A 57 13.75 -29.52 -7.24
C SER A 57 13.84 -27.99 -7.50
N ASP A 58 13.92 -27.60 -8.76
CA ASP A 58 13.97 -26.19 -9.14
C ASP A 58 12.68 -25.42 -8.76
N THR A 59 11.53 -26.10 -8.78
CA THR A 59 10.25 -25.51 -8.35
C THR A 59 10.28 -25.17 -6.86
N VAL A 60 10.77 -26.11 -6.02
CA VAL A 60 10.91 -25.88 -4.57
C VAL A 60 11.92 -24.77 -4.30
N MET A 61 13.00 -24.71 -5.07
CA MET A 61 13.99 -23.63 -4.98
C MET A 61 13.38 -22.26 -5.31
N ALA A 62 12.54 -22.15 -6.34
CA ALA A 62 11.87 -20.91 -6.71
C ALA A 62 10.89 -20.43 -5.60
N ILE A 63 10.14 -21.39 -5.02
CA ILE A 63 9.25 -21.10 -3.88
C ILE A 63 10.06 -20.64 -2.67
N LEU A 64 11.12 -21.37 -2.31
CA LEU A 64 11.98 -21.02 -1.17
C LEU A 64 12.56 -19.61 -1.31
N GLU A 65 13.08 -19.29 -2.49
CA GLU A 65 13.61 -17.96 -2.77
C GLU A 65 12.54 -16.88 -2.66
N GLY A 66 11.33 -17.14 -3.18
CA GLY A 66 10.20 -16.21 -3.06
C GLY A 66 9.78 -16.02 -1.61
N VAL A 67 9.73 -17.08 -0.80
CA VAL A 67 9.44 -16.97 0.64
C VAL A 67 10.51 -16.15 1.36
N ILE A 68 11.80 -16.41 1.09
CA ILE A 68 12.90 -15.64 1.67
C ILE A 68 12.76 -14.15 1.32
N ARG A 69 12.41 -13.81 0.08
CA ARG A 69 12.18 -12.43 -0.36
C ARG A 69 11.05 -11.78 0.41
N ILE A 70 9.93 -12.46 0.59
CA ILE A 70 8.79 -11.97 1.37
C ILE A 70 9.21 -11.73 2.82
N VAL A 71 9.95 -12.67 3.44
CA VAL A 71 10.43 -12.53 4.82
C VAL A 71 11.38 -11.34 4.97
N ILE A 72 12.33 -11.15 4.05
CA ILE A 72 13.25 -10.00 4.05
C ILE A 72 12.46 -8.70 3.92
N PHE A 73 11.46 -8.65 3.03
CA PHE A 73 10.63 -7.47 2.84
C PHE A 73 9.81 -7.13 4.08
N ILE A 74 9.18 -8.12 4.70
CA ILE A 74 8.42 -7.93 5.95
C ILE A 74 9.35 -7.45 7.09
N ALA A 75 10.53 -8.05 7.21
CA ALA A 75 11.52 -7.62 8.19
C ALA A 75 11.96 -6.17 7.96
N TYR A 76 12.18 -5.79 6.71
CA TYR A 76 12.50 -4.40 6.32
C TYR A 76 11.37 -3.44 6.70
N ILE A 77 10.11 -3.73 6.32
CA ILE A 77 8.97 -2.88 6.68
C ILE A 77 8.85 -2.73 8.21
N LYS A 78 8.97 -3.83 8.96
CA LYS A 78 8.95 -3.78 10.43
C LYS A 78 10.12 -2.97 11.03
N LEU A 79 11.27 -2.96 10.37
CA LEU A 79 12.42 -2.18 10.83
C LEU A 79 12.19 -0.69 10.60
N VAL A 80 11.81 -0.30 9.38
CA VAL A 80 11.59 1.12 9.04
C VAL A 80 10.35 1.69 9.74
N SER A 81 9.32 0.89 10.03
CA SER A 81 8.14 1.33 10.78
C SER A 81 8.41 1.76 12.22
N ARG A 82 9.63 1.49 12.74
CA ARG A 82 10.06 1.96 14.05
C ARG A 82 10.59 3.40 14.03
N MET A 83 10.93 3.91 12.86
CA MET A 83 11.35 5.30 12.69
C MET A 83 10.14 6.22 12.85
N GLU A 84 10.25 7.30 13.62
CA GLU A 84 9.13 8.20 13.92
C GLU A 84 8.52 8.81 12.66
N ASP A 85 9.34 9.26 11.71
CA ASP A 85 8.89 9.85 10.46
C ASP A 85 8.09 8.87 9.60
N ILE A 86 8.57 7.63 9.52
CA ILE A 86 7.87 6.56 8.77
C ILE A 86 6.57 6.17 9.48
N LYS A 87 6.61 6.05 10.82
CA LYS A 87 5.40 5.79 11.61
C LYS A 87 4.35 6.87 11.38
N ARG A 88 4.75 8.14 11.39
CA ARG A 88 3.88 9.27 11.11
C ARG A 88 3.31 9.22 9.69
N THR A 89 4.13 8.87 8.69
CA THR A 89 3.67 8.64 7.31
C THR A 89 2.63 7.51 7.26
N PHE A 90 2.82 6.42 8.01
CA PHE A 90 1.85 5.33 8.08
C PHE A 90 0.56 5.71 8.81
N MET A 91 0.58 6.69 9.71
CA MET A 91 -0.62 7.26 10.33
C MET A 91 -1.42 8.10 9.32
N TYR A 92 -0.77 8.95 8.53
CA TYR A 92 -1.42 9.68 7.44
C TYR A 92 -2.00 8.75 6.37
N HIS A 93 -1.28 7.68 6.00
CA HIS A 93 -1.78 6.66 5.09
C HIS A 93 -3.02 5.95 5.66
N GLY A 94 -3.03 5.69 6.96
CA GLY A 94 -4.20 5.16 7.66
C GLY A 94 -5.39 6.13 7.64
N SER A 95 -5.17 7.44 7.85
CA SER A 95 -6.24 8.44 7.80
C SER A 95 -6.84 8.60 6.40
N GLU A 96 -6.01 8.54 5.35
CA GLU A 96 -6.46 8.54 3.95
C GLU A 96 -7.39 7.33 3.68
N HIS A 97 -6.99 6.13 4.05
CA HIS A 97 -7.84 4.93 3.90
C HIS A 97 -9.16 5.06 4.66
N LYS A 98 -9.13 5.61 5.88
CA LYS A 98 -10.34 5.83 6.67
C LYS A 98 -11.29 6.83 6.01
N CYS A 99 -10.78 7.92 5.41
CA CYS A 99 -11.59 8.87 4.65
C CYS A 99 -12.25 8.20 3.44
N ILE A 100 -11.49 7.42 2.65
CA ILE A 100 -12.03 6.72 1.48
C ILE A 100 -13.10 5.72 1.91
N ASN A 101 -12.82 4.89 2.91
CA ASN A 101 -13.78 3.92 3.42
C ASN A 101 -15.04 4.60 4.00
N CYS A 102 -14.91 5.74 4.67
CA CYS A 102 -16.04 6.52 5.16
C CYS A 102 -16.98 6.89 4.02
N ILE A 103 -16.46 7.46 2.94
CA ILE A 103 -17.21 7.88 1.76
C ILE A 103 -17.81 6.66 1.02
N GLU A 104 -17.04 5.59 0.82
CA GLU A 104 -17.50 4.37 0.14
C GLU A 104 -18.60 3.61 0.89
N HIS A 105 -18.75 3.84 2.20
CA HIS A 105 -19.85 3.30 3.01
C HIS A 105 -21.04 4.26 3.16
N GLY A 106 -21.06 5.37 2.42
CA GLY A 106 -22.16 6.31 2.45
C GLY A 106 -22.22 7.19 3.71
N LEU A 107 -21.11 7.31 4.43
CA LEU A 107 -21.03 8.11 5.64
C LEU A 107 -20.56 9.52 5.32
N GLU A 108 -21.07 10.50 6.06
CA GLU A 108 -20.59 11.87 6.00
C GLU A 108 -19.11 11.96 6.41
N LEU A 109 -18.33 12.75 5.69
CA LEU A 109 -16.89 12.91 5.95
C LEU A 109 -16.65 13.81 7.16
N THR A 110 -16.88 13.29 8.35
CA THR A 110 -16.62 13.93 9.65
C THR A 110 -15.52 13.18 10.40
N VAL A 111 -14.85 13.86 11.34
CA VAL A 111 -13.77 13.24 12.15
C VAL A 111 -14.27 11.97 12.85
N ASP A 112 -15.49 12.00 13.41
CA ASP A 112 -16.04 10.85 14.14
C ASP A 112 -16.33 9.65 13.23
N ASN A 113 -16.93 9.87 12.07
CA ASN A 113 -17.21 8.83 11.08
C ASN A 113 -15.93 8.26 10.50
N VAL A 114 -14.96 9.11 10.18
CA VAL A 114 -13.64 8.70 9.67
C VAL A 114 -12.88 7.91 10.73
N ARG A 115 -12.92 8.34 12.01
CA ARG A 115 -12.30 7.59 13.11
C ARG A 115 -12.89 6.17 13.25
N GLY A 116 -14.19 6.01 13.05
CA GLY A 116 -14.88 4.73 13.07
C GLY A 116 -14.63 3.84 11.85
N SER A 117 -14.15 4.40 10.74
CA SER A 117 -13.95 3.68 9.48
C SER A 117 -12.68 2.82 9.49
N SER A 118 -12.61 1.82 8.58
CA SER A 118 -11.44 0.93 8.46
C SER A 118 -10.23 1.64 7.88
N LYS A 119 -9.04 1.35 8.40
CA LYS A 119 -7.76 1.77 7.82
C LYS A 119 -7.22 0.83 6.74
N GLU A 120 -7.93 -0.24 6.41
CA GLU A 120 -7.57 -1.19 5.37
C GLU A 120 -8.44 -0.96 4.13
N HIS A 121 -7.82 -0.90 2.95
CA HIS A 121 -8.52 -0.65 1.68
C HIS A 121 -8.00 -1.55 0.56
N LYS A 122 -8.90 -2.18 -0.22
CA LYS A 122 -8.54 -3.19 -1.23
C LYS A 122 -7.67 -2.67 -2.38
N ARG A 123 -7.74 -1.37 -2.71
CA ARG A 123 -7.06 -0.75 -3.86
C ARG A 123 -5.75 -0.04 -3.50
N CYS A 124 -5.18 -0.32 -2.35
CA CYS A 124 -3.96 0.34 -1.90
C CYS A 124 -2.70 -0.15 -2.63
N GLY A 125 -1.78 0.78 -2.91
CA GLY A 125 -0.48 0.49 -3.53
C GLY A 125 0.41 -0.45 -2.71
N THR A 126 0.28 -0.50 -1.38
CA THR A 126 1.03 -1.46 -0.56
C THR A 126 0.54 -2.90 -0.75
N SER A 127 -0.77 -3.10 -1.01
CA SER A 127 -1.31 -4.39 -1.46
C SER A 127 -0.72 -4.81 -2.80
N PHE A 128 -0.52 -3.85 -3.72
CA PHE A 128 0.11 -4.10 -5.02
C PHE A 128 1.50 -4.70 -4.88
N ILE A 129 2.34 -4.21 -3.97
CA ILE A 129 3.69 -4.73 -3.74
C ILE A 129 3.65 -6.22 -3.33
N MET A 130 2.73 -6.59 -2.44
CA MET A 130 2.56 -7.98 -2.04
C MET A 130 2.10 -8.86 -3.20
N ILE A 131 1.16 -8.37 -4.01
CA ILE A 131 0.68 -9.08 -5.21
C ILE A 131 1.83 -9.27 -6.21
N VAL A 132 2.64 -8.25 -6.46
CA VAL A 132 3.85 -8.33 -7.30
C VAL A 132 4.80 -9.43 -6.79
N MET A 133 5.03 -9.51 -5.47
CA MET A 133 5.89 -10.55 -4.91
C MET A 133 5.33 -11.95 -5.14
N VAL A 134 4.04 -12.17 -4.89
CA VAL A 134 3.38 -13.46 -5.12
C VAL A 134 3.39 -13.84 -6.60
N ILE A 135 3.02 -12.93 -7.48
CA ILE A 135 3.03 -13.16 -8.95
C ILE A 135 4.44 -13.42 -9.45
N SER A 136 5.46 -12.72 -8.91
CA SER A 136 6.85 -12.97 -9.28
C SER A 136 7.30 -14.40 -8.98
N ILE A 137 6.84 -14.99 -7.88
CA ILE A 137 7.13 -16.39 -7.54
C ILE A 137 6.58 -17.33 -8.63
N LEU A 138 5.32 -17.10 -9.05
CA LEU A 138 4.68 -17.89 -10.10
C LEU A 138 5.45 -17.80 -11.44
N PHE A 139 5.86 -16.58 -11.83
CA PHE A 139 6.67 -16.38 -13.04
C PHE A 139 8.02 -17.13 -12.95
N PHE A 140 8.70 -17.05 -11.81
CA PHE A 140 10.01 -17.70 -11.64
C PHE A 140 9.94 -19.20 -11.45
N MET A 141 8.78 -19.77 -11.11
CA MET A 141 8.54 -21.21 -11.16
C MET A 141 8.45 -21.73 -12.60
N VAL A 142 7.94 -20.93 -13.52
CA VAL A 142 7.76 -21.28 -14.94
C VAL A 142 9.01 -20.95 -15.75
N ILE A 143 9.56 -19.75 -15.57
CA ILE A 143 10.73 -19.27 -16.32
C ILE A 143 12.00 -19.71 -15.61
N ARG A 144 12.61 -20.78 -16.13
CA ARG A 144 13.82 -21.39 -15.55
C ARG A 144 15.05 -20.98 -16.35
N VAL A 145 16.06 -20.53 -15.64
CA VAL A 145 17.36 -20.15 -16.22
C VAL A 145 18.47 -20.74 -15.35
N ASP A 146 19.35 -21.55 -15.96
CA ASP A 146 20.37 -22.31 -15.22
C ASP A 146 21.53 -21.46 -14.73
N THR A 147 21.93 -20.45 -15.53
CA THR A 147 23.07 -19.58 -15.22
C THR A 147 22.65 -18.48 -14.26
N VAL A 148 23.37 -18.29 -13.16
CA VAL A 148 23.08 -17.26 -12.12
C VAL A 148 22.96 -15.85 -12.72
N TRP A 149 23.89 -15.46 -13.60
CA TRP A 149 23.87 -14.16 -14.26
C TRP A 149 22.60 -13.96 -15.12
N LEU A 150 22.28 -14.91 -15.98
CA LEU A 150 21.08 -14.86 -16.82
C LEU A 150 19.81 -14.86 -15.96
N ARG A 151 19.82 -15.49 -14.79
CA ARG A 151 18.72 -15.48 -13.83
C ARG A 151 18.50 -14.06 -13.28
N VAL A 152 19.55 -13.32 -12.93
CA VAL A 152 19.45 -11.92 -12.51
C VAL A 152 18.92 -11.05 -13.64
N VAL A 153 19.48 -11.18 -14.84
CA VAL A 153 19.03 -10.40 -16.01
C VAL A 153 17.58 -10.69 -16.36
N SER A 154 17.16 -11.96 -16.40
CA SER A 154 15.76 -12.33 -16.69
C SER A 154 14.78 -11.72 -15.69
N ARG A 155 15.15 -11.63 -14.41
CA ARG A 155 14.32 -11.00 -13.37
C ARG A 155 14.15 -9.51 -13.59
N ILE A 156 15.22 -8.81 -13.97
CA ILE A 156 15.14 -7.37 -14.29
C ILE A 156 14.24 -7.14 -15.50
N VAL A 157 14.43 -7.94 -16.56
CA VAL A 157 13.61 -7.84 -17.78
C VAL A 157 12.14 -8.16 -17.54
N LEU A 158 11.83 -9.06 -16.58
CA LEU A 158 10.46 -9.44 -16.24
C LEU A 158 9.76 -8.44 -15.33
N ILE A 159 10.45 -7.49 -14.70
CA ILE A 159 9.82 -6.51 -13.79
C ILE A 159 8.60 -5.83 -14.43
N PRO A 160 8.69 -5.23 -15.63
CA PRO A 160 7.54 -4.55 -16.23
C PRO A 160 6.38 -5.50 -16.55
N VAL A 161 6.66 -6.73 -16.94
CA VAL A 161 5.64 -7.74 -17.23
C VAL A 161 4.91 -8.16 -15.95
N ILE A 162 5.67 -8.46 -14.89
CA ILE A 162 5.11 -8.83 -13.58
C ILE A 162 4.31 -7.68 -13.00
N ALA A 163 4.82 -6.45 -13.09
CA ALA A 163 4.12 -5.26 -12.63
C ALA A 163 2.80 -5.05 -13.39
N GLY A 164 2.80 -5.20 -14.72
CA GLY A 164 1.61 -5.08 -15.55
C GLY A 164 0.54 -6.11 -15.19
N VAL A 165 0.92 -7.39 -15.06
CA VAL A 165 0.00 -8.48 -14.67
C VAL A 165 -0.55 -8.24 -13.26
N SER A 166 0.29 -7.78 -12.33
CA SER A 166 -0.10 -7.48 -10.95
C SER A 166 -1.07 -6.30 -10.89
N TYR A 167 -0.86 -5.28 -11.71
CA TYR A 167 -1.76 -4.13 -11.82
C TYR A 167 -3.14 -4.55 -12.34
N GLU A 168 -3.19 -5.34 -13.42
CA GLU A 168 -4.47 -5.85 -13.94
C GLU A 168 -5.18 -6.73 -12.91
N PHE A 169 -4.45 -7.54 -12.16
CA PHE A 169 -5.04 -8.31 -11.06
C PHE A 169 -5.61 -7.41 -9.96
N LEU A 170 -4.88 -6.38 -9.54
CA LEU A 170 -5.35 -5.42 -8.53
C LEU A 170 -6.60 -4.68 -9.00
N ARG A 171 -6.61 -4.22 -10.25
CA ARG A 171 -7.73 -3.56 -10.90
C ARG A 171 -8.96 -4.47 -10.98
N PHE A 172 -8.75 -5.73 -11.34
CA PHE A 172 -9.81 -6.74 -11.35
C PHE A 172 -10.35 -7.00 -9.94
N ALA A 173 -9.48 -7.16 -8.96
CA ALA A 173 -9.84 -7.40 -7.56
C ALA A 173 -10.61 -6.22 -6.93
N GLY A 174 -10.29 -4.99 -7.33
CA GLY A 174 -11.02 -3.80 -6.89
C GLY A 174 -12.44 -3.66 -7.46
N ARG A 175 -12.75 -4.38 -8.55
CA ARG A 175 -14.06 -4.32 -9.22
C ARG A 175 -14.96 -5.51 -8.92
N HIS A 176 -14.42 -6.60 -8.40
CA HIS A 176 -15.14 -7.85 -8.21
C HIS A 176 -15.06 -8.30 -6.75
N ASP A 177 -16.21 -8.52 -6.17
CA ASP A 177 -16.33 -8.99 -4.78
C ASP A 177 -16.74 -10.48 -4.77
N SER A 178 -15.80 -11.36 -5.17
CA SER A 178 -15.98 -12.80 -5.11
C SER A 178 -15.15 -13.42 -3.99
N ARG A 179 -15.59 -14.60 -3.49
CA ARG A 179 -14.84 -15.33 -2.45
C ARG A 179 -13.38 -15.60 -2.85
N LEU A 180 -13.15 -15.93 -4.14
CA LEU A 180 -11.80 -16.19 -4.66
C LEU A 180 -10.95 -14.91 -4.63
N VAL A 181 -11.48 -13.79 -5.12
CA VAL A 181 -10.81 -12.49 -5.11
C VAL A 181 -10.47 -12.07 -3.67
N ASN A 182 -11.41 -12.22 -2.74
CA ASN A 182 -11.20 -11.88 -1.33
C ASN A 182 -10.08 -12.72 -0.70
N VAL A 183 -9.99 -14.02 -1.00
CA VAL A 183 -8.91 -14.89 -0.51
C VAL A 183 -7.56 -14.48 -1.11
N LEU A 184 -7.51 -14.20 -2.41
CA LEU A 184 -6.27 -13.79 -3.09
C LEU A 184 -5.80 -12.40 -2.69
N SER A 185 -6.70 -11.51 -2.25
CA SER A 185 -6.37 -10.16 -1.77
C SER A 185 -5.92 -10.15 -0.29
N ARG A 186 -6.20 -11.19 0.49
CA ARG A 186 -5.83 -11.26 1.92
C ARG A 186 -4.35 -10.97 2.22
N PRO A 187 -3.37 -11.51 1.47
CA PRO A 187 -1.97 -11.18 1.73
C PRO A 187 -1.67 -9.69 1.61
N GLY A 188 -2.29 -9.01 0.63
CA GLY A 188 -2.19 -7.57 0.45
C GLY A 188 -2.82 -6.79 1.60
N MET A 189 -4.04 -7.16 2.02
CA MET A 189 -4.73 -6.56 3.17
C MET A 189 -3.93 -6.75 4.46
N TRP A 190 -3.40 -7.96 4.70
CA TRP A 190 -2.53 -8.21 5.84
C TRP A 190 -1.27 -7.32 5.85
N MET A 191 -0.67 -7.07 4.67
CA MET A 191 0.48 -6.16 4.54
C MET A 191 0.13 -4.74 4.99
N GLN A 192 -1.08 -4.27 4.71
CA GLN A 192 -1.53 -2.94 5.16
C GLN A 192 -1.52 -2.81 6.69
N GLY A 193 -1.81 -3.87 7.43
CA GLY A 193 -1.66 -3.88 8.88
C GLY A 193 -0.25 -3.52 9.39
N LEU A 194 0.77 -3.61 8.51
CA LEU A 194 2.15 -3.19 8.80
C LEU A 194 2.48 -1.77 8.30
N THR A 195 1.74 -1.28 7.31
CA THR A 195 2.00 -0.01 6.60
C THR A 195 0.92 1.05 6.83
N THR A 196 -0.11 0.74 7.62
CA THR A 196 -1.10 1.69 8.11
C THR A 196 -1.16 1.64 9.63
N THR A 197 -1.04 2.79 10.27
CA THR A 197 -1.14 2.93 11.73
C THR A 197 -2.38 3.75 12.06
N GLU A 198 -2.95 3.55 13.25
CA GLU A 198 -4.10 4.33 13.71
C GLU A 198 -3.72 5.81 13.81
N PRO A 199 -4.38 6.71 13.07
CA PRO A 199 -4.11 8.14 13.11
C PRO A 199 -4.73 8.79 14.34
N ASP A 200 -4.20 9.94 14.74
CA ASP A 200 -4.87 10.86 15.64
C ASP A 200 -5.86 11.78 14.91
N ASP A 201 -6.70 12.49 15.69
CA ASP A 201 -7.75 13.34 15.12
C ASP A 201 -7.20 14.47 14.26
N SER A 202 -6.05 15.04 14.62
CA SER A 202 -5.41 16.11 13.84
C SER A 202 -4.97 15.63 12.46
N MET A 203 -4.54 14.37 12.34
CA MET A 203 -4.18 13.75 11.06
C MET A 203 -5.43 13.42 10.23
N ILE A 204 -6.53 13.02 10.90
CA ILE A 204 -7.82 12.83 10.24
C ILE A 204 -8.32 14.15 9.65
N GLU A 205 -8.26 15.26 10.40
CA GLU A 205 -8.66 16.60 9.91
C GLU A 205 -7.86 17.00 8.66
N VAL A 206 -6.54 16.78 8.68
CA VAL A 206 -5.68 17.05 7.51
C VAL A 206 -6.08 16.17 6.31
N ALA A 207 -6.37 14.88 6.53
CA ALA A 207 -6.80 13.98 5.47
C ALA A 207 -8.17 14.38 4.89
N ILE A 208 -9.13 14.79 5.73
CA ILE A 208 -10.43 15.32 5.30
C ILE A 208 -10.23 16.53 4.42
N ALA A 209 -9.43 17.53 4.88
CA ALA A 209 -9.16 18.73 4.12
C ALA A 209 -8.48 18.43 2.77
N ALA A 210 -7.56 17.46 2.73
CA ALA A 210 -6.91 17.04 1.49
C ALA A 210 -7.92 16.42 0.52
N VAL A 211 -8.79 15.52 0.99
CA VAL A 211 -9.84 14.89 0.17
C VAL A 211 -10.81 15.94 -0.38
N GLU A 212 -11.27 16.89 0.44
CA GLU A 212 -12.18 17.97 0.02
C GLU A 212 -11.58 18.89 -1.06
N THR A 213 -10.27 18.96 -1.14
CA THR A 213 -9.58 19.76 -2.17
C THR A 213 -9.67 19.14 -3.57
N VAL A 214 -9.73 17.81 -3.65
CA VAL A 214 -9.62 17.07 -4.92
C VAL A 214 -10.87 16.29 -5.29
N PHE A 215 -11.78 16.08 -4.34
CA PHE A 215 -12.93 15.20 -4.54
C PHE A 215 -14.20 15.76 -3.88
N ASP A 216 -15.25 15.95 -4.69
CA ASP A 216 -16.58 16.33 -4.20
C ASP A 216 -17.32 15.11 -3.67
N TRP A 217 -17.04 14.77 -2.42
CA TRP A 217 -17.64 13.62 -1.75
C TRP A 217 -19.16 13.78 -1.52
N ARG A 218 -19.66 15.03 -1.43
CA ARG A 218 -21.10 15.30 -1.24
C ARG A 218 -21.90 14.89 -2.47
N THR A 219 -21.47 15.35 -3.64
CA THR A 219 -22.06 14.94 -4.92
C THR A 219 -21.97 13.43 -5.11
N TYR A 220 -20.82 12.82 -4.75
CA TYR A 220 -20.68 11.36 -4.81
C TYR A 220 -21.68 10.63 -3.91
N LEU A 221 -21.92 11.09 -2.67
CA LEU A 221 -22.90 10.50 -1.76
C LEU A 221 -24.34 10.69 -2.29
N ASP A 222 -24.68 11.86 -2.82
CA ASP A 222 -26.00 12.14 -3.39
C ASP A 222 -26.32 11.20 -4.56
N GLU A 223 -25.32 10.89 -5.40
CA GLU A 223 -25.47 10.02 -6.57
C GLU A 223 -25.52 8.53 -6.21
N ASN A 224 -24.73 8.09 -5.22
CA ASN A 224 -24.54 6.66 -4.95
C ASN A 224 -25.30 6.14 -3.70
N PHE A 225 -25.69 7.03 -2.79
CA PHE A 225 -26.38 6.68 -1.54
C PHE A 225 -27.62 7.55 -1.32
N PRO A 226 -28.71 7.33 -2.07
CA PRO A 226 -29.95 8.11 -1.89
C PRO A 226 -30.44 8.00 -0.43
N GLY A 227 -30.63 9.14 0.23
CA GLY A 227 -31.07 9.20 1.62
C GLY A 227 -29.96 9.30 2.67
N TRP A 228 -28.69 9.41 2.29
CA TRP A 228 -27.57 9.58 3.24
C TRP A 228 -27.74 10.83 4.15
N GLN A 229 -28.50 11.83 3.70
CA GLN A 229 -28.82 13.05 4.46
C GLN A 229 -29.97 12.85 5.47
N GLU A 230 -30.84 11.87 5.27
CA GLU A 230 -32.00 11.62 6.13
C GLU A 230 -31.60 11.11 7.52
N GLY A 231 -30.45 10.41 7.63
CA GLY A 231 -29.88 9.96 8.90
C GLY A 231 -29.46 11.10 9.86
N ARG A 232 -29.23 12.31 9.35
CA ARG A 232 -28.81 13.48 10.15
C ARG A 232 -29.92 14.06 11.04
N HIS A 233 -31.18 13.83 10.71
CA HIS A 233 -32.31 14.41 11.44
C HIS A 233 -32.72 13.59 12.68
N HIS A 234 -32.14 12.40 12.90
CA HIS A 234 -32.51 11.54 14.04
C HIS A 234 -31.66 11.72 15.31
N ASP A 235 -30.45 12.29 15.22
CA ASP A 235 -29.58 12.46 16.40
C ASP A 235 -29.72 13.81 17.13
N GLY A 236 -30.66 14.65 16.71
CA GLY A 236 -30.95 15.96 17.30
C GLY A 236 -32.14 16.01 18.25
N GLY A 237 -32.75 14.90 18.62
CA GLY A 237 -33.96 14.85 19.48
C GLY A 237 -33.85 13.82 20.58
N SER A 238 -33.68 14.30 21.81
CA SER A 238 -33.80 13.50 23.02
C SER A 238 -35.21 12.87 23.14
N GLY A 239 -35.29 11.57 23.45
CA GLY A 239 -36.52 10.99 24.00
C GLY A 239 -36.75 9.55 23.59
N SER A 240 -36.45 8.65 24.53
CA SER A 240 -37.09 7.35 24.77
C SER A 240 -38.21 6.92 23.83
N ASP A 241 -38.03 5.79 23.13
CA ASP A 241 -38.94 4.65 23.29
C ASP A 241 -38.44 3.37 22.61
N GLU A 242 -38.69 2.26 23.26
CA GLU A 242 -38.42 0.88 22.89
C GLU A 242 -39.27 0.46 21.69
N GLY A 243 -38.72 -0.41 20.83
CA GLY A 243 -39.61 -1.16 19.92
C GLY A 243 -38.89 -1.87 18.77
N SER A 244 -38.42 -3.07 19.04
CA SER A 244 -38.53 -4.31 18.23
C SER A 244 -38.75 -4.16 16.72
N GLY A 245 -37.85 -4.79 15.91
CA GLY A 245 -38.37 -5.50 14.74
C GLY A 245 -37.51 -5.50 13.50
N ASN A 246 -36.86 -6.60 13.32
CA ASN A 246 -36.74 -7.38 12.07
C ASN A 246 -35.88 -6.87 10.93
N GLY A 247 -34.85 -7.68 10.65
CA GLY A 247 -33.93 -7.53 9.53
C GLY A 247 -34.60 -7.68 8.18
N ASN A 248 -34.00 -7.04 7.23
CA ASN A 248 -34.03 -7.53 5.84
C ASN A 248 -32.76 -7.09 5.14
N ASP A 249 -31.89 -8.08 4.88
CA ASP A 249 -30.70 -7.94 4.05
C ASP A 249 -31.13 -7.66 2.61
N SER A 250 -30.93 -6.44 2.14
CA SER A 250 -30.95 -6.14 0.70
C SER A 250 -29.55 -5.70 0.26
N GLU A 251 -28.77 -6.66 -0.25
CA GLU A 251 -27.58 -6.43 -1.04
C GLU A 251 -27.92 -5.55 -2.27
N GLY A 252 -27.68 -4.25 -2.14
CA GLY A 252 -27.64 -3.33 -3.27
C GLY A 252 -26.24 -3.35 -3.88
N ALA A 253 -26.08 -3.90 -5.08
CA ALA A 253 -24.85 -3.82 -5.86
C ALA A 253 -24.55 -2.36 -6.23
N VAL A 254 -23.65 -1.74 -5.49
CA VAL A 254 -23.15 -0.38 -5.73
C VAL A 254 -22.30 -0.38 -7.00
N LYS A 255 -22.59 0.51 -7.95
CA LYS A 255 -21.78 0.73 -9.15
C LYS A 255 -20.47 1.42 -8.77
N HIS A 256 -19.39 0.66 -8.71
CA HIS A 256 -18.06 1.07 -8.24
C HIS A 256 -17.20 1.86 -9.27
N ASP A 257 -17.78 2.43 -10.35
CA ASP A 257 -16.97 2.91 -11.48
C ASP A 257 -16.33 4.30 -11.33
N HIS A 258 -16.78 5.16 -10.40
CA HIS A 258 -16.26 6.54 -10.29
C HIS A 258 -15.20 6.76 -9.20
N ALA A 259 -15.17 5.97 -8.13
CA ALA A 259 -14.15 6.12 -7.08
C ALA A 259 -12.73 5.70 -7.51
N ALA A 260 -12.60 5.01 -8.65
CA ALA A 260 -11.30 4.58 -9.19
C ALA A 260 -10.44 5.72 -9.77
N ALA A 261 -11.00 6.93 -9.96
CA ALA A 261 -10.30 8.05 -10.59
C ALA A 261 -9.54 8.95 -9.58
N VAL A 262 -9.76 8.78 -8.27
CA VAL A 262 -9.19 9.66 -7.23
C VAL A 262 -7.87 9.13 -6.65
N VAL A 263 -7.54 7.86 -6.90
CA VAL A 263 -6.37 7.17 -6.27
C VAL A 263 -5.43 6.56 -7.33
N ALA A 264 -5.44 7.08 -8.56
CA ALA A 264 -4.49 6.66 -9.60
C ALA A 264 -3.34 7.65 -9.75
#